data_564271513c961be8e019fb7187098d9d
#
_entry.id   564271513c961be8e019fb7187098d9d
#
_cell.length_a   1.000
_cell.length_b   1.000
_cell.length_c   1.000
_cell.angle_alpha   90.00
_cell.angle_beta   90.00
_cell.angle_gamma   90.00
#
_symmetry.space_group_name_H-M   'P 1'
#
loop_
_entity.id
_entity.type
_entity.pdbx_description
1 polymer ?
#
loop_
_entity_poly.entity_id
_entity_poly.type
_entity_poly.pdbx_seq_one_letter_code
_entity_poly.pdbx_strand_id
1 'polypeptide(L)'
;MTMEPERNRIYRMDCMELFSQIPDGYVSMILTDPPYGIRYQNNFARCPHPPIAGDSGIDYEQFARESYRILRNDSHAYFFTRFDCYPYHYNCLKEAGFSIKNCLVVEKGTVGGIGDLQGSYANNAEWLIFCQKGRRTFNHTPLLQNRKKEGTRPRPGANPSKRYKTRFNACWFGTEYPKATYNSVWQKKHRIYHPTIKNAEFLSWLIQISSQPGELIFDGFMGSGSTAVAAMMAGRDYLGAEIDPAYCDMAVKRASEFRKEALISGPVTE
;
A
#
# COMPACT_ATOMS: atom_id res chain seq x y z
N MET A 1 -22.13 -20.03 -12.76
CA MET A 1 -20.81 -20.22 -12.09
C MET A 1 -20.03 -18.94 -12.29
N THR A 2 -19.86 -18.14 -11.26
CA THR A 2 -18.95 -17.00 -11.30
C THR A 2 -17.54 -17.58 -11.35
N MET A 3 -16.80 -17.29 -12.43
CA MET A 3 -15.37 -17.68 -12.50
C MET A 3 -14.62 -16.84 -11.49
N GLU A 4 -13.79 -17.48 -10.66
CA GLU A 4 -12.87 -16.79 -9.78
C GLU A 4 -11.93 -15.91 -10.61
N PRO A 5 -11.63 -14.66 -10.15
CA PRO A 5 -10.74 -13.79 -10.90
C PRO A 5 -9.32 -14.35 -10.95
N GLU A 6 -8.68 -14.18 -12.10
CA GLU A 6 -7.32 -14.66 -12.34
C GLU A 6 -6.30 -13.93 -11.47
N ARG A 7 -5.39 -14.66 -10.85
CA ARG A 7 -4.24 -14.11 -10.14
C ARG A 7 -3.27 -13.43 -11.11
N ASN A 8 -2.52 -12.48 -10.61
CA ASN A 8 -1.53 -11.70 -11.36
C ASN A 8 -2.16 -10.91 -12.52
N ARG A 9 -3.37 -10.40 -12.27
CA ARG A 9 -4.15 -9.62 -13.23
C ARG A 9 -4.64 -8.30 -12.65
N ILE A 10 -4.64 -7.28 -13.49
CA ILE A 10 -5.24 -5.97 -13.24
C ILE A 10 -6.45 -5.86 -14.18
N TYR A 11 -7.63 -5.66 -13.62
CA TYR A 11 -8.87 -5.55 -14.36
C TYR A 11 -9.20 -4.08 -14.63
N ARG A 12 -9.56 -3.76 -15.87
CA ARG A 12 -10.07 -2.43 -16.24
C ARG A 12 -11.56 -2.35 -15.89
N MET A 13 -11.87 -2.08 -14.64
CA MET A 13 -13.23 -1.97 -14.13
C MET A 13 -13.28 -1.22 -12.81
N ASP A 14 -14.49 -0.90 -12.35
CA ASP A 14 -14.71 -0.42 -10.99
C ASP A 14 -14.36 -1.52 -9.96
N CYS A 15 -13.75 -1.13 -8.85
CA CYS A 15 -13.39 -2.07 -7.79
C CYS A 15 -14.62 -2.79 -7.20
N MET A 16 -15.79 -2.12 -7.16
CA MET A 16 -17.02 -2.72 -6.65
C MET A 16 -17.55 -3.83 -7.56
N GLU A 17 -17.35 -3.68 -8.89
CA GLU A 17 -17.66 -4.75 -9.84
C GLU A 17 -16.72 -5.95 -9.62
N LEU A 18 -15.43 -5.70 -9.41
CA LEU A 18 -14.46 -6.77 -9.14
C LEU A 18 -14.78 -7.49 -7.83
N PHE A 19 -15.15 -6.75 -6.77
CA PHE A 19 -15.56 -7.37 -5.50
C PHE A 19 -16.66 -8.41 -5.66
N SER A 20 -17.66 -8.16 -6.54
CA SER A 20 -18.76 -9.10 -6.78
C SER A 20 -18.32 -10.45 -7.36
N GLN A 21 -17.12 -10.51 -7.95
CA GLN A 21 -16.54 -11.69 -8.55
C GLN A 21 -15.59 -12.44 -7.61
N ILE A 22 -15.17 -11.81 -6.50
CA ILE A 22 -14.22 -12.37 -5.53
C ILE A 22 -14.98 -13.12 -4.43
N PRO A 23 -14.68 -14.41 -4.19
CA PRO A 23 -15.26 -15.16 -3.09
C PRO A 23 -14.87 -14.62 -1.71
N ASP A 24 -15.64 -14.96 -0.70
CA ASP A 24 -15.33 -14.66 0.71
C ASP A 24 -14.00 -15.28 1.11
N GLY A 25 -13.15 -14.49 1.77
CA GLY A 25 -11.87 -14.98 2.30
C GLY A 25 -10.84 -15.38 1.23
N TYR A 26 -11.00 -14.92 0.00
CA TYR A 26 -10.14 -15.30 -1.12
C TYR A 26 -8.75 -14.66 -1.08
N VAL A 27 -8.65 -13.39 -0.64
CA VAL A 27 -7.38 -12.66 -0.64
C VAL A 27 -6.66 -12.78 0.69
N SER A 28 -5.33 -12.76 0.65
CA SER A 28 -4.48 -12.99 1.82
C SER A 28 -4.04 -11.69 2.51
N MET A 29 -4.07 -10.59 1.79
CA MET A 29 -3.72 -9.26 2.29
C MET A 29 -4.37 -8.19 1.41
N ILE A 30 -4.78 -7.09 2.01
CA ILE A 30 -5.21 -5.88 1.30
C ILE A 30 -4.16 -4.80 1.51
N LEU A 31 -3.75 -4.14 0.41
CA LEU A 31 -2.86 -2.99 0.43
C LEU A 31 -3.32 -2.04 -0.68
N THR A 32 -3.99 -0.95 -0.31
CA THR A 32 -4.74 -0.15 -1.29
C THR A 32 -4.78 1.33 -0.92
N ASP A 33 -4.87 2.20 -1.93
CA ASP A 33 -4.97 3.66 -1.82
C ASP A 33 -6.29 4.15 -2.44
N PRO A 34 -7.42 4.03 -1.73
CA PRO A 34 -8.72 4.40 -2.26
C PRO A 34 -8.82 5.91 -2.47
N PRO A 35 -9.64 6.39 -3.43
CA PRO A 35 -9.92 7.81 -3.59
C PRO A 35 -10.60 8.36 -2.34
N TYR A 36 -10.21 9.58 -1.93
CA TYR A 36 -10.66 10.18 -0.67
C TYR A 36 -11.95 11.00 -0.80
N GLY A 37 -12.53 11.10 -1.98
CA GLY A 37 -13.78 11.84 -2.23
C GLY A 37 -13.65 13.37 -2.15
N ILE A 38 -12.45 13.89 -2.20
CA ILE A 38 -12.17 15.32 -1.96
C ILE A 38 -12.15 16.17 -3.24
N ARG A 39 -12.48 15.60 -4.41
CA ARG A 39 -12.39 16.29 -5.71
C ARG A 39 -11.05 17.02 -5.87
N TYR A 40 -9.95 16.25 -5.67
CA TYR A 40 -8.61 16.83 -5.70
C TYR A 40 -8.36 17.58 -7.01
N GLN A 41 -8.25 18.91 -6.92
CA GLN A 41 -7.84 19.79 -8.02
C GLN A 41 -6.48 20.39 -7.65
N ASN A 42 -5.48 20.12 -8.45
CA ASN A 42 -4.18 20.76 -8.31
C ASN A 42 -4.19 22.12 -9.05
N ASN A 43 -4.70 23.14 -8.39
CA ASN A 43 -4.78 24.51 -8.95
C ASN A 43 -3.41 25.21 -9.07
N PHE A 44 -2.34 24.62 -8.53
CA PHE A 44 -0.99 25.19 -8.50
C PHE A 44 -0.02 24.53 -9.48
N ALA A 45 -0.42 23.48 -10.17
CA ALA A 45 0.46 22.86 -11.17
C ALA A 45 0.48 23.67 -12.47
N ARG A 46 1.67 23.82 -13.06
CA ARG A 46 1.82 24.40 -14.41
C ARG A 46 1.07 23.60 -15.50
N CYS A 47 0.72 22.36 -15.21
CA CYS A 47 -0.19 21.53 -15.97
C CYS A 47 -1.27 21.03 -15.01
N PRO A 48 -2.52 21.50 -15.08
CA PRO A 48 -3.61 20.96 -14.29
C PRO A 48 -3.82 19.50 -14.68
N HIS A 49 -3.75 18.59 -13.71
CA HIS A 49 -4.17 17.21 -13.94
C HIS A 49 -5.70 17.16 -13.99
N PRO A 50 -6.29 16.37 -14.90
CA PRO A 50 -7.73 16.13 -14.84
C PRO A 50 -8.11 15.54 -13.48
N PRO A 51 -9.36 15.70 -13.03
CA PRO A 51 -9.84 15.04 -11.83
C PRO A 51 -9.54 13.55 -11.90
N ILE A 52 -9.09 12.97 -10.79
CA ILE A 52 -8.84 11.52 -10.71
C ILE A 52 -10.17 10.82 -10.95
N ALA A 53 -10.22 9.90 -11.92
CA ALA A 53 -11.41 9.11 -12.18
C ALA A 53 -11.81 8.37 -10.90
N GLY A 54 -13.09 8.47 -10.52
CA GLY A 54 -13.59 7.88 -9.27
C GLY A 54 -13.43 8.73 -8.00
N ASP A 55 -12.76 9.91 -8.04
CA ASP A 55 -12.60 10.79 -6.87
C ASP A 55 -13.91 11.52 -6.47
N SER A 56 -14.99 11.34 -7.22
CA SER A 56 -16.30 11.97 -6.93
C SER A 56 -17.13 11.23 -5.86
N GLY A 57 -16.59 10.21 -5.22
CA GLY A 57 -17.17 9.54 -4.07
C GLY A 57 -17.41 8.05 -4.26
N ILE A 58 -16.47 7.27 -3.76
CA ILE A 58 -16.75 5.85 -3.48
C ILE A 58 -17.63 5.77 -2.23
N ASP A 59 -18.57 4.84 -2.20
CA ASP A 59 -19.22 4.43 -0.95
C ASP A 59 -18.18 3.68 -0.10
N TYR A 60 -17.49 4.44 0.78
CA TYR A 60 -16.41 3.89 1.59
C TYR A 60 -16.91 2.88 2.60
N GLU A 61 -18.17 2.96 3.04
CA GLU A 61 -18.78 1.97 3.94
C GLU A 61 -18.95 0.63 3.23
N GLN A 62 -19.49 0.65 2.01
CA GLN A 62 -19.63 -0.55 1.20
C GLN A 62 -18.26 -1.12 0.82
N PHE A 63 -17.32 -0.28 0.42
CA PHE A 63 -15.93 -0.67 0.14
C PHE A 63 -15.27 -1.35 1.34
N ALA A 64 -15.44 -0.82 2.55
CA ALA A 64 -14.90 -1.40 3.78
C ALA A 64 -15.52 -2.78 4.08
N ARG A 65 -16.84 -2.92 3.91
CA ARG A 65 -17.57 -4.20 4.08
C ARG A 65 -17.08 -5.26 3.11
N GLU A 66 -16.98 -4.91 1.82
CA GLU A 66 -16.49 -5.83 0.79
C GLU A 66 -15.02 -6.19 0.99
N SER A 67 -14.17 -5.22 1.35
CA SER A 67 -12.78 -5.48 1.72
C SER A 67 -12.67 -6.48 2.89
N TYR A 68 -13.51 -6.33 3.90
CA TYR A 68 -13.56 -7.29 5.02
C TYR A 68 -14.04 -8.67 4.57
N ARG A 69 -15.05 -8.73 3.70
CA ARG A 69 -15.61 -9.97 3.18
C ARG A 69 -14.57 -10.80 2.44
N ILE A 70 -13.89 -10.18 1.46
CA ILE A 70 -12.92 -10.89 0.60
C ILE A 70 -11.61 -11.25 1.30
N LEU A 71 -11.25 -10.55 2.39
CA LEU A 71 -10.06 -10.83 3.15
C LEU A 71 -10.26 -12.11 3.97
N ARG A 72 -9.32 -13.05 3.89
CA ARG A 72 -9.35 -14.26 4.74
C ARG A 72 -9.09 -13.93 6.21
N ASN A 73 -9.47 -14.84 7.09
CA ASN A 73 -9.13 -14.73 8.51
C ASN A 73 -7.61 -14.75 8.74
N ASP A 74 -7.19 -14.20 9.87
CA ASP A 74 -5.79 -14.10 10.29
C ASP A 74 -4.91 -13.39 9.26
N SER A 75 -5.40 -12.24 8.79
CA SER A 75 -4.77 -11.45 7.73
C SER A 75 -4.67 -9.98 8.07
N HIS A 76 -3.70 -9.31 7.45
CA HIS A 76 -3.47 -7.88 7.57
C HIS A 76 -4.11 -7.10 6.42
N ALA A 77 -4.49 -5.85 6.71
CA ALA A 77 -4.93 -4.90 5.70
C ALA A 77 -4.35 -3.51 5.98
N TYR A 78 -3.99 -2.80 4.90
CA TYR A 78 -3.44 -1.46 4.91
C TYR A 78 -4.23 -0.59 3.93
N PHE A 79 -4.80 0.49 4.45
CA PHE A 79 -5.56 1.46 3.70
C PHE A 79 -4.88 2.81 3.78
N PHE A 80 -4.40 3.34 2.67
CA PHE A 80 -3.94 4.72 2.65
C PHE A 80 -5.08 5.66 2.97
N THR A 81 -4.75 6.78 3.60
CA THR A 81 -5.73 7.80 3.99
C THR A 81 -5.06 9.16 4.14
N ARG A 82 -5.86 10.18 4.39
CA ARG A 82 -5.42 11.53 4.76
C ARG A 82 -5.85 11.84 6.20
N PHE A 83 -5.18 12.82 6.81
CA PHE A 83 -5.48 13.22 8.19
C PHE A 83 -6.94 13.67 8.39
N ASP A 84 -7.51 14.36 7.39
CA ASP A 84 -8.88 14.88 7.39
C ASP A 84 -9.94 13.82 7.07
N CYS A 85 -9.58 12.76 6.31
CA CYS A 85 -10.44 11.62 5.99
C CYS A 85 -10.32 10.49 7.02
N TYR A 86 -9.25 10.47 7.79
CA TYR A 86 -8.94 9.40 8.73
C TYR A 86 -10.10 9.06 9.68
N PRO A 87 -10.80 10.02 10.32
CA PRO A 87 -11.88 9.69 11.25
C PRO A 87 -13.03 8.91 10.60
N TYR A 88 -13.41 9.31 9.37
CA TYR A 88 -14.46 8.64 8.61
C TYR A 88 -14.01 7.23 8.17
N HIS A 89 -12.85 7.12 7.55
CA HIS A 89 -12.30 5.83 7.12
C HIS A 89 -12.09 4.85 8.28
N TYR A 90 -11.60 5.35 9.41
CA TYR A 90 -11.44 4.56 10.65
C TYR A 90 -12.78 3.96 11.10
N ASN A 91 -13.85 4.77 11.13
CA ASN A 91 -15.16 4.30 11.57
C ASN A 91 -15.74 3.27 10.60
N CYS A 92 -15.71 3.52 9.28
CA CYS A 92 -16.18 2.58 8.27
C CYS A 92 -15.46 1.22 8.37
N LEU A 93 -14.13 1.23 8.49
CA LEU A 93 -13.36 -0.02 8.62
C LEU A 93 -13.68 -0.75 9.94
N LYS A 94 -13.84 -0.02 11.04
CA LYS A 94 -14.21 -0.60 12.33
C LYS A 94 -15.62 -1.22 12.29
N GLU A 95 -16.59 -0.55 11.69
CA GLU A 95 -17.96 -1.04 11.53
C GLU A 95 -18.04 -2.23 10.58
N ALA A 96 -17.18 -2.30 9.56
CA ALA A 96 -17.05 -3.47 8.70
C ALA A 96 -16.50 -4.70 9.43
N GLY A 97 -15.94 -4.55 10.64
CA GLY A 97 -15.44 -5.65 11.47
C GLY A 97 -13.92 -5.73 11.61
N PHE A 98 -13.16 -4.81 10.99
CA PHE A 98 -11.70 -4.79 11.15
C PHE A 98 -11.27 -4.43 12.57
N SER A 99 -10.26 -5.13 13.06
CA SER A 99 -9.54 -4.77 14.29
C SER A 99 -8.46 -3.74 13.93
N ILE A 100 -8.75 -2.45 14.12
CA ILE A 100 -7.79 -1.37 13.85
C ILE A 100 -6.66 -1.43 14.87
N LYS A 101 -5.41 -1.40 14.41
CA LYS A 101 -4.21 -1.53 15.26
C LYS A 101 -3.44 -0.23 15.38
N ASN A 102 -3.13 0.41 14.26
CA ASN A 102 -2.31 1.62 14.22
C ASN A 102 -2.72 2.53 13.06
N CYS A 103 -2.41 3.81 13.20
CA CYS A 103 -2.18 4.69 12.07
C CYS A 103 -0.68 4.77 11.83
N LEU A 104 -0.23 4.35 10.65
CA LEU A 104 1.16 4.49 10.25
C LEU A 104 1.35 5.86 9.61
N VAL A 105 2.42 6.54 9.98
CA VAL A 105 2.80 7.83 9.39
C VAL A 105 4.16 7.67 8.72
N VAL A 106 4.23 7.87 7.42
CA VAL A 106 5.39 7.58 6.59
C VAL A 106 5.83 8.83 5.84
N GLU A 107 7.10 9.18 5.95
CA GLU A 107 7.67 10.34 5.28
C GLU A 107 7.62 10.19 3.75
N LYS A 108 7.17 11.26 3.05
CA LYS A 108 7.17 11.33 1.58
C LYS A 108 8.53 11.69 0.98
N GLY A 109 9.37 12.36 1.75
CA GLY A 109 10.65 12.90 1.33
C GLY A 109 10.80 14.38 1.70
N THR A 110 11.94 14.96 1.35
CA THR A 110 12.35 16.31 1.77
C THR A 110 11.71 17.45 0.99
N VAL A 111 11.01 17.18 -0.08
CA VAL A 111 10.38 18.24 -0.89
C VAL A 111 8.99 18.51 -0.34
N GLY A 112 8.82 19.70 0.20
CA GLY A 112 7.57 20.15 0.82
C GLY A 112 6.35 19.98 -0.08
N GLY A 113 5.22 19.81 0.58
CA GLY A 113 3.91 19.67 -0.09
C GLY A 113 3.56 20.88 -0.93
N ILE A 114 2.67 20.66 -1.88
CA ILE A 114 2.04 21.71 -2.69
C ILE A 114 0.84 22.22 -1.90
N GLY A 115 0.65 23.52 -1.82
CA GLY A 115 -0.50 24.14 -1.15
C GLY A 115 -0.22 25.57 -0.71
N ASP A 116 -1.11 26.15 0.08
CA ASP A 116 -0.92 27.45 0.72
C ASP A 116 0.09 27.33 1.87
N LEU A 117 1.38 27.44 1.52
CA LEU A 117 2.47 27.34 2.50
C LEU A 117 2.62 28.61 3.38
N GLN A 118 1.80 29.65 3.16
CA GLN A 118 1.75 30.84 4.02
C GLN A 118 0.78 30.67 5.17
N GLY A 119 -0.29 29.90 4.96
CA GLY A 119 -1.35 29.64 5.94
C GLY A 119 -1.39 28.23 6.50
N SER A 120 -0.58 27.31 5.98
CA SER A 120 -0.57 25.90 6.43
C SER A 120 0.81 25.24 6.35
N TYR A 121 0.97 24.17 7.11
CA TYR A 121 2.16 23.33 7.04
C TYR A 121 2.18 22.48 5.78
N ALA A 122 3.36 22.27 5.20
CA ALA A 122 3.55 21.34 4.10
C ALA A 122 3.22 19.91 4.52
N ASN A 123 2.33 19.24 3.78
CA ASN A 123 2.02 17.83 4.03
C ASN A 123 3.14 16.95 3.47
N ASN A 124 4.00 16.46 4.35
CA ASN A 124 5.16 15.65 4.01
C ASN A 124 5.06 14.19 4.48
N ALA A 125 3.85 13.73 4.75
CA ALA A 125 3.61 12.35 5.20
C ALA A 125 2.47 11.68 4.44
N GLU A 126 2.55 10.35 4.33
CA GLU A 126 1.46 9.47 4.00
C GLU A 126 0.92 8.84 5.27
N TRP A 127 -0.38 8.64 5.32
CA TRP A 127 -1.07 8.01 6.45
C TRP A 127 -1.66 6.69 5.97
N LEU A 128 -1.48 5.63 6.79
CA LEU A 128 -2.06 4.33 6.51
C LEU A 128 -2.79 3.81 7.75
N ILE A 129 -4.03 3.38 7.58
CA ILE A 129 -4.74 2.62 8.61
C ILE A 129 -4.28 1.18 8.50
N PHE A 130 -3.62 0.69 9.54
CA PHE A 130 -3.24 -0.72 9.66
C PHE A 130 -4.26 -1.46 10.51
N CYS A 131 -4.83 -2.52 9.96
CA CYS A 131 -5.84 -3.33 10.63
C CYS A 131 -5.70 -4.82 10.31
N GLN A 132 -6.48 -5.62 11.03
CA GLN A 132 -6.49 -7.08 10.93
C GLN A 132 -7.92 -7.61 10.86
N LYS A 133 -8.10 -8.72 10.14
CA LYS A 133 -9.21 -9.65 10.30
C LYS A 133 -8.65 -10.87 11.04
N GLY A 134 -9.19 -11.18 12.23
CA GLY A 134 -8.59 -12.19 13.10
C GLY A 134 -7.26 -11.75 13.74
N ARG A 135 -6.31 -12.67 13.89
CA ARG A 135 -5.01 -12.41 14.52
C ARG A 135 -3.85 -12.95 13.70
N ARG A 136 -3.10 -12.05 13.08
CA ARG A 136 -1.84 -12.37 12.39
C ARG A 136 -0.65 -11.69 13.07
N THR A 137 0.48 -12.39 13.16
CA THR A 137 1.77 -11.82 13.59
C THR A 137 2.59 -11.43 12.38
N PHE A 138 3.42 -10.40 12.54
CA PHE A 138 4.37 -10.00 11.49
C PHE A 138 5.41 -11.08 11.25
N ASN A 139 5.80 -11.23 9.99
CA ASN A 139 6.95 -12.04 9.61
C ASN A 139 8.25 -11.32 10.01
N HIS A 140 9.31 -12.10 10.27
CA HIS A 140 10.66 -11.57 10.34
C HIS A 140 11.20 -11.40 8.90
N THR A 141 11.78 -10.23 8.61
CA THR A 141 12.42 -9.95 7.32
C THR A 141 13.89 -9.67 7.49
N PRO A 142 14.75 -9.92 6.47
CA PRO A 142 16.18 -9.60 6.50
C PRO A 142 16.47 -8.14 6.80
N LEU A 143 15.66 -7.19 6.29
CA LEU A 143 15.78 -5.76 6.58
C LEU A 143 15.71 -5.42 8.07
N LEU A 144 15.07 -6.30 8.86
CA LEU A 144 14.98 -6.14 10.31
C LEU A 144 16.10 -6.87 11.05
N GLN A 145 16.67 -7.91 10.45
CA GLN A 145 17.80 -8.65 11.03
C GLN A 145 19.07 -7.79 11.04
N ASN A 146 19.27 -6.93 10.05
CA ASN A 146 20.41 -6.01 9.97
C ASN A 146 20.34 -4.84 10.94
N ARG A 147 19.24 -4.66 11.69
CA ARG A 147 19.09 -3.66 12.75
C ARG A 147 19.49 -4.15 14.14
N LYS A 148 20.43 -5.07 14.27
CA LYS A 148 21.19 -5.14 15.50
C LYS A 148 21.98 -3.84 15.59
N LYS A 149 21.47 -2.86 16.35
CA LYS A 149 22.28 -1.72 16.77
C LYS A 149 23.52 -2.28 17.46
N GLU A 150 24.64 -2.28 16.75
CA GLU A 150 25.92 -2.38 17.39
C GLU A 150 25.95 -1.32 18.47
N GLY A 151 26.05 -1.71 19.72
CA GLY A 151 26.36 -0.80 20.81
C GLY A 151 25.31 -0.52 21.87
N THR A 152 24.09 -1.04 21.82
CA THR A 152 23.19 -0.96 22.99
C THR A 152 23.49 -2.09 23.96
N ARG A 153 24.31 -1.80 25.00
CA ARG A 153 24.48 -2.71 26.15
C ARG A 153 23.11 -3.03 26.75
N PRO A 154 22.80 -4.30 27.05
CA PRO A 154 21.59 -4.66 27.78
C PRO A 154 21.53 -3.85 29.08
N ARG A 155 20.38 -3.32 29.46
CA ARG A 155 20.22 -2.70 30.78
C ARG A 155 20.55 -3.74 31.85
N PRO A 156 21.32 -3.37 32.90
CA PRO A 156 21.59 -4.25 34.04
C PRO A 156 20.25 -4.80 34.56
N GLY A 157 20.15 -6.14 34.75
CA GLY A 157 18.94 -6.80 35.21
C GLY A 157 17.96 -7.24 34.11
N ALA A 158 18.24 -7.00 32.83
CA ALA A 158 17.41 -7.51 31.74
C ALA A 158 17.58 -9.04 31.62
N ASN A 159 16.45 -9.77 31.65
CA ASN A 159 16.48 -11.21 31.48
C ASN A 159 16.94 -11.59 30.08
N PRO A 160 18.10 -12.25 29.89
CA PRO A 160 18.64 -12.57 28.59
C PRO A 160 17.79 -13.56 27.76
N SER A 161 16.85 -14.26 28.40
CA SER A 161 15.92 -15.17 27.72
C SER A 161 14.72 -14.48 27.08
N LYS A 162 14.44 -13.20 27.41
CA LYS A 162 13.46 -12.41 26.68
C LYS A 162 14.10 -11.92 25.39
N ARG A 163 14.03 -12.73 24.32
CA ARG A 163 14.31 -12.24 22.97
C ARG A 163 13.43 -11.01 22.73
N TYR A 164 14.03 -9.84 22.60
CA TYR A 164 13.31 -8.65 22.18
C TYR A 164 12.73 -8.95 20.80
N LYS A 165 11.42 -9.16 20.74
CA LYS A 165 10.74 -9.27 19.47
C LYS A 165 10.99 -7.97 18.71
N THR A 166 11.43 -8.07 17.48
CA THR A 166 11.62 -6.92 16.62
C THR A 166 10.34 -6.10 16.62
N ARG A 167 10.44 -4.82 16.96
CA ARG A 167 9.31 -3.91 17.01
C ARG A 167 9.36 -3.00 15.79
N PHE A 168 8.27 -2.94 15.06
CA PHE A 168 8.08 -1.94 14.04
C PHE A 168 7.54 -0.66 14.66
N ASN A 169 8.04 0.49 14.22
CA ASN A 169 7.52 1.78 14.65
C ASN A 169 6.34 2.19 13.76
N ALA A 170 5.32 2.82 14.35
CA ALA A 170 4.20 3.36 13.60
C ALA A 170 4.54 4.68 12.88
N CYS A 171 5.63 5.34 13.27
CA CYS A 171 6.12 6.54 12.60
C CYS A 171 7.49 6.24 11.98
N TRP A 172 7.62 6.52 10.69
CA TRP A 172 8.83 6.23 9.92
C TRP A 172 9.40 7.51 9.33
N PHE A 173 10.55 7.91 9.82
CA PHE A 173 11.23 9.13 9.44
C PHE A 173 12.64 8.83 8.94
N GLY A 174 13.07 9.59 7.94
CA GLY A 174 14.45 9.66 7.50
C GLY A 174 14.95 8.44 6.75
N THR A 175 16.21 8.08 6.97
CA THR A 175 16.94 7.06 6.21
C THR A 175 16.65 5.61 6.63
N GLU A 176 15.81 5.42 7.64
CA GLU A 176 15.61 4.10 8.22
C GLU A 176 14.68 3.18 7.41
N TYR A 177 13.79 3.75 6.58
CA TYR A 177 12.83 3.03 5.74
C TYR A 177 12.74 3.65 4.35
N PRO A 178 12.36 2.90 3.33
CA PRO A 178 12.03 3.46 2.03
C PRO A 178 10.94 4.53 2.17
N LYS A 179 11.06 5.62 1.43
CA LYS A 179 10.05 6.69 1.41
C LYS A 179 8.75 6.18 0.80
N ALA A 180 7.61 6.69 1.26
CA ALA A 180 6.31 6.21 0.81
C ALA A 180 6.06 6.44 -0.68
N THR A 181 6.60 7.52 -1.25
CA THR A 181 6.36 7.90 -2.65
C THR A 181 7.65 8.16 -3.41
N TYR A 182 7.61 7.97 -4.73
CA TYR A 182 8.68 8.40 -5.61
C TYR A 182 8.61 9.91 -5.87
N ASN A 183 9.76 10.57 -5.89
CA ASN A 183 9.85 11.98 -6.22
C ASN A 183 9.74 12.24 -7.74
N SER A 184 9.58 13.51 -8.10
CA SER A 184 9.45 13.93 -9.51
C SER A 184 10.67 13.60 -10.37
N VAL A 185 11.88 13.54 -9.79
CA VAL A 185 13.10 13.15 -10.49
C VAL A 185 13.04 11.69 -10.89
N TRP A 186 12.62 10.81 -9.97
CA TRP A 186 12.44 9.39 -10.25
C TRP A 186 11.38 9.19 -11.34
N GLN A 187 10.23 9.86 -11.26
CA GLN A 187 9.15 9.77 -12.26
C GLN A 187 9.62 10.17 -13.66
N LYS A 188 10.37 11.27 -13.77
CA LYS A 188 10.96 11.71 -15.04
C LYS A 188 11.94 10.69 -15.62
N LYS A 189 12.82 10.16 -14.78
CA LYS A 189 13.81 9.14 -15.17
C LYS A 189 13.15 7.89 -15.74
N HIS A 190 12.08 7.42 -15.12
CA HIS A 190 11.38 6.19 -15.50
C HIS A 190 10.19 6.43 -16.45
N ARG A 191 9.89 7.69 -16.80
CA ARG A 191 8.77 8.09 -17.68
C ARG A 191 7.41 7.56 -17.19
N ILE A 192 7.23 7.48 -15.87
CA ILE A 192 5.99 7.06 -15.22
C ILE A 192 5.39 8.28 -14.52
N TYR A 193 4.29 8.79 -15.06
CA TYR A 193 3.63 10.00 -14.56
C TYR A 193 2.29 9.64 -13.92
N HIS A 194 2.25 9.66 -12.60
CA HIS A 194 1.04 9.46 -11.84
C HIS A 194 1.07 10.41 -10.63
N PRO A 195 -0.03 11.08 -10.26
CA PRO A 195 -0.02 12.11 -9.21
C PRO A 195 0.41 11.56 -7.83
N THR A 196 0.08 10.31 -7.54
CA THR A 196 0.31 9.70 -6.21
C THR A 196 1.06 8.36 -6.31
N ILE A 197 2.08 8.26 -7.20
CA ILE A 197 2.83 7.02 -7.38
C ILE A 197 3.52 6.59 -6.07
N LYS A 198 3.15 5.43 -5.56
CA LYS A 198 3.76 4.87 -4.35
C LYS A 198 5.09 4.18 -4.65
N ASN A 199 5.99 4.19 -3.68
CA ASN A 199 7.28 3.52 -3.78
C ASN A 199 7.09 2.00 -3.63
N ALA A 200 7.45 1.24 -4.68
CA ALA A 200 7.28 -0.21 -4.69
C ALA A 200 8.14 -0.93 -3.63
N GLU A 201 9.33 -0.41 -3.30
CA GLU A 201 10.17 -0.99 -2.23
C GLU A 201 9.49 -0.87 -0.86
N PHE A 202 8.89 0.30 -0.58
CA PHE A 202 8.12 0.51 0.64
C PHE A 202 6.91 -0.43 0.72
N LEU A 203 6.13 -0.54 -0.35
CA LEU A 203 4.98 -1.44 -0.41
C LEU A 203 5.41 -2.91 -0.31
N SER A 204 6.50 -3.30 -1.00
CA SER A 204 7.06 -4.65 -0.93
C SER A 204 7.47 -5.02 0.50
N TRP A 205 8.04 -4.07 1.25
CA TRP A 205 8.37 -4.28 2.65
C TRP A 205 7.11 -4.53 3.51
N LEU A 206 6.03 -3.76 3.33
CA LEU A 206 4.75 -4.02 4.01
C LEU A 206 4.19 -5.40 3.67
N ILE A 207 4.28 -5.80 2.40
CA ILE A 207 3.83 -7.11 1.92
C ILE A 207 4.65 -8.23 2.56
N GLN A 208 5.98 -8.12 2.61
CA GLN A 208 6.86 -9.14 3.19
C GLN A 208 6.59 -9.39 4.68
N ILE A 209 6.35 -8.33 5.46
CA ILE A 209 6.07 -8.49 6.89
C ILE A 209 4.67 -9.03 7.18
N SER A 210 3.75 -8.93 6.22
CA SER A 210 2.32 -9.21 6.41
C SER A 210 1.77 -10.39 5.63
N SER A 211 2.57 -11.00 4.76
CA SER A 211 2.14 -12.12 3.91
C SER A 211 3.25 -13.17 3.75
N GLN A 212 2.89 -14.39 3.31
CA GLN A 212 3.83 -15.43 2.94
C GLN A 212 4.07 -15.44 1.41
N PRO A 213 5.22 -15.95 0.90
CA PRO A 213 5.42 -16.17 -0.52
C PRO A 213 4.25 -16.94 -1.17
N GLY A 214 3.84 -16.51 -2.38
CA GLY A 214 2.71 -17.08 -3.12
C GLY A 214 1.31 -16.66 -2.62
N GLU A 215 1.22 -15.88 -1.55
CA GLU A 215 -0.07 -15.34 -1.08
C GLU A 215 -0.57 -14.22 -2.01
N LEU A 216 -1.90 -14.05 -2.07
CA LEU A 216 -2.58 -13.10 -2.94
C LEU A 216 -2.78 -11.75 -2.26
N ILE A 217 -2.23 -10.70 -2.87
CA ILE A 217 -2.35 -9.30 -2.44
C ILE A 217 -3.42 -8.61 -3.28
N PHE A 218 -4.37 -7.94 -2.64
CA PHE A 218 -5.45 -7.22 -3.32
C PHE A 218 -5.24 -5.71 -3.24
N ASP A 219 -5.47 -5.03 -4.39
CA ASP A 219 -5.55 -3.58 -4.48
C ASP A 219 -6.70 -3.19 -5.41
N GLY A 220 -7.74 -2.57 -4.85
CA GLY A 220 -8.92 -2.12 -5.61
C GLY A 220 -8.68 -0.88 -6.47
N PHE A 221 -7.53 -0.19 -6.28
CA PHE A 221 -7.20 1.09 -6.93
C PHE A 221 -5.74 1.08 -7.38
N MET A 222 -5.44 0.25 -8.38
CA MET A 222 -4.06 -0.05 -8.81
C MET A 222 -3.25 1.16 -9.26
N GLY A 223 -3.90 2.22 -9.78
CA GLY A 223 -3.25 3.41 -10.29
C GLY A 223 -2.12 3.08 -11.26
N SER A 224 -0.90 3.43 -10.89
CA SER A 224 0.31 3.14 -11.70
C SER A 224 0.85 1.71 -11.55
N GLY A 225 0.18 0.81 -10.85
CA GLY A 225 0.61 -0.59 -10.63
C GLY A 225 1.71 -0.78 -9.59
N SER A 226 1.88 0.16 -8.67
CA SER A 226 2.93 0.05 -7.63
C SER A 226 2.74 -1.17 -6.74
N THR A 227 1.51 -1.49 -6.36
CA THR A 227 1.19 -2.67 -5.54
C THR A 227 1.46 -3.97 -6.30
N ALA A 228 1.16 -4.05 -7.60
CA ALA A 228 1.46 -5.23 -8.41
C ALA A 228 2.97 -5.49 -8.49
N VAL A 229 3.77 -4.44 -8.78
CA VAL A 229 5.24 -4.54 -8.79
C VAL A 229 5.76 -4.95 -7.41
N ALA A 230 5.26 -4.33 -6.34
CA ALA A 230 5.67 -4.64 -4.97
C ALA A 230 5.36 -6.09 -4.56
N ALA A 231 4.20 -6.62 -4.97
CA ALA A 231 3.83 -8.01 -4.74
C ALA A 231 4.80 -8.97 -5.45
N MET A 232 5.12 -8.71 -6.72
CA MET A 232 6.11 -9.49 -7.47
C MET A 232 7.51 -9.41 -6.87
N MET A 233 7.98 -8.21 -6.45
CA MET A 233 9.25 -8.05 -5.72
C MET A 233 9.31 -8.91 -4.46
N ALA A 234 8.18 -9.07 -3.82
CA ALA A 234 8.05 -9.86 -2.60
C ALA A 234 7.79 -11.36 -2.86
N GLY A 235 7.69 -11.81 -4.10
CA GLY A 235 7.33 -13.19 -4.45
C GLY A 235 5.88 -13.56 -4.10
N ARG A 236 4.96 -12.60 -4.23
CA ARG A 236 3.51 -12.76 -4.00
C ARG A 236 2.75 -12.56 -5.28
N ASP A 237 1.55 -13.16 -5.33
CA ASP A 237 0.59 -12.89 -6.38
C ASP A 237 -0.16 -11.57 -6.10
N TYR A 238 -0.72 -10.97 -7.14
CA TYR A 238 -1.56 -9.79 -7.02
C TYR A 238 -2.89 -9.95 -7.75
N LEU A 239 -3.86 -9.16 -7.34
CA LEU A 239 -5.18 -9.01 -7.98
C LEU A 239 -5.65 -7.59 -7.74
N GLY A 240 -6.17 -6.92 -8.76
CA GLY A 240 -6.75 -5.61 -8.53
C GLY A 240 -7.50 -5.02 -9.70
N ALA A 241 -8.06 -3.85 -9.47
CA ALA A 241 -8.82 -3.07 -10.44
C ALA A 241 -8.22 -1.68 -10.63
N GLU A 242 -8.45 -1.11 -11.82
CA GLU A 242 -8.21 0.29 -12.14
C GLU A 242 -9.27 0.75 -13.13
N ILE A 243 -9.98 1.80 -12.77
CA ILE A 243 -11.11 2.30 -13.58
C ILE A 243 -10.63 3.20 -14.74
N ASP A 244 -9.54 3.93 -14.55
CA ASP A 244 -8.98 4.78 -15.59
C ASP A 244 -8.21 3.94 -16.62
N PRO A 245 -8.62 3.97 -17.92
CA PRO A 245 -7.98 3.16 -18.94
C PRO A 245 -6.48 3.42 -19.10
N ALA A 246 -6.06 4.69 -19.00
CA ALA A 246 -4.65 5.07 -19.19
C ALA A 246 -3.79 4.58 -18.01
N TYR A 247 -4.30 4.68 -16.78
CA TYR A 247 -3.62 4.14 -15.61
C TYR A 247 -3.63 2.62 -15.60
N CYS A 248 -4.72 1.97 -16.01
CA CYS A 248 -4.76 0.52 -16.15
C CYS A 248 -3.71 0.02 -17.16
N ASP A 249 -3.63 0.62 -18.35
CA ASP A 249 -2.63 0.27 -19.36
C ASP A 249 -1.20 0.51 -18.86
N MET A 250 -0.97 1.60 -18.12
CA MET A 250 0.32 1.89 -17.46
C MET A 250 0.68 0.81 -16.43
N ALA A 251 -0.27 0.43 -15.58
CA ALA A 251 -0.07 -0.58 -14.54
C ALA A 251 0.25 -1.96 -15.14
N VAL A 252 -0.50 -2.38 -16.15
CA VAL A 252 -0.29 -3.65 -16.86
C VAL A 252 1.09 -3.66 -17.55
N LYS A 253 1.44 -2.58 -18.25
CA LYS A 253 2.75 -2.44 -18.89
C LYS A 253 3.88 -2.55 -17.87
N ARG A 254 3.80 -1.79 -16.78
CA ARG A 254 4.81 -1.77 -15.71
C ARG A 254 4.99 -3.14 -15.04
N ALA A 255 3.88 -3.82 -14.76
CA ALA A 255 3.91 -5.18 -14.21
C ALA A 255 4.55 -6.18 -15.18
N SER A 256 4.25 -6.07 -16.49
CA SER A 256 4.82 -6.96 -17.50
C SER A 256 6.32 -6.71 -17.72
N GLU A 257 6.77 -5.46 -17.71
CA GLU A 257 8.19 -5.09 -17.82
C GLU A 257 8.99 -5.64 -16.63
N PHE A 258 8.48 -5.44 -15.41
CA PHE A 258 9.11 -5.97 -14.20
C PHE A 258 9.25 -7.50 -14.25
N ARG A 259 8.21 -8.20 -14.72
CA ARG A 259 8.24 -9.68 -14.85
C ARG A 259 9.31 -10.13 -15.85
N LYS A 260 9.46 -9.43 -16.99
CA LYS A 260 10.49 -9.74 -17.98
C LYS A 260 11.90 -9.53 -17.43
N GLU A 261 12.13 -8.41 -16.73
CA GLU A 261 13.43 -8.11 -16.10
C GLU A 261 13.80 -9.16 -15.05
N ALA A 262 12.84 -9.60 -14.22
CA ALA A 262 13.06 -10.63 -13.22
C ALA A 262 13.42 -12.00 -13.84
N LEU A 263 12.84 -12.33 -15.00
CA LEU A 263 13.19 -13.57 -15.73
C LEU A 263 14.59 -13.53 -16.35
N ILE A 264 15.05 -12.34 -16.78
CA ILE A 264 16.38 -12.15 -17.39
C ILE A 264 17.48 -12.15 -16.33
N SER A 265 17.23 -11.52 -15.17
CA SER A 265 18.22 -11.40 -14.09
C SER A 265 18.41 -12.66 -13.27
N GLY A 266 17.58 -13.70 -13.45
CA GLY A 266 17.61 -14.91 -12.65
C GLY A 266 17.26 -14.69 -11.17
N PRO A 267 17.12 -15.75 -10.35
CA PRO A 267 16.98 -15.56 -8.92
C PRO A 267 18.24 -14.89 -8.37
N VAL A 268 18.06 -13.79 -7.63
CA VAL A 268 19.16 -13.21 -6.84
C VAL A 268 19.54 -14.26 -5.81
N THR A 269 20.58 -15.02 -6.12
CA THR A 269 21.19 -15.94 -5.14
C THR A 269 21.86 -15.08 -4.07
N GLU A 270 21.30 -15.11 -2.85
CA GLU A 270 21.94 -14.58 -1.64
C GLU A 270 23.21 -15.38 -1.32
#